data_fd47f48a4c133fa217a607e43b333312
#
_entry.id   fd47f48a4c133fa217a607e43b333312
#
_cell.length_a   1.000
_cell.length_b   1.000
_cell.length_c   1.000
_cell.angle_alpha   90.00
_cell.angle_beta   90.00
_cell.angle_gamma   90.00
#
_symmetry.space_group_name_H-M   'P 1'
#
loop_
_entity.id
_entity.type
_entity.pdbx_description
1 polymer ?
#
loop_
_entity_poly.entity_id
_entity_poly.type
_entity_poly.pdbx_seq_one_letter_code
_entity_poly.pdbx_strand_id
1 'polypeptide(L)'
;MPSRRLNSFRLLSFDIYGTLIDWETGVLRALVPLTSRLPNCHPLKANSVALNTTYTAHERTIQATQPSLAYYRILKAAYESLAKELNALPEPIDGKSAEQLLDEESLAFAASIGSWPAFKDTVEAMHRLKNRGFKLVPLSNVDWESFSKTLRGPLASLNQYGFAGAAGSMFFDAAYTAQDIGSYKPDLRNFEYLIAHAKEKFGVEKKDILHVAQSIHYDHEPAQKIGLNSVWISRGEENISPMSGREEGYVNIFKIPFGWQFKTLRELADAVDAELPGSSA
;
A
#
# COMPACT_ATOMS: atom_id res chain seq x y z
N MET A 1 15.75 7.89 21.46
CA MET A 1 15.69 6.50 20.99
C MET A 1 14.47 5.84 21.63
N PRO A 2 13.71 5.00 20.91
CA PRO A 2 12.60 4.32 21.54
C PRO A 2 13.11 3.47 22.71
N SER A 3 12.37 3.50 23.83
CA SER A 3 12.71 2.73 25.03
C SER A 3 12.43 1.23 24.89
N ARG A 4 11.80 0.84 23.77
CA ARG A 4 11.34 -0.53 23.51
C ARG A 4 12.10 -1.16 22.34
N ARG A 5 12.43 -2.47 22.44
CA ARG A 5 13.12 -3.23 21.38
C ARG A 5 12.11 -3.69 20.32
N LEU A 6 12.53 -3.78 19.07
CA LEU A 6 11.72 -4.29 17.94
C LEU A 6 11.28 -5.74 18.17
N ASN A 7 12.18 -6.58 18.70
CA ASN A 7 11.90 -7.99 19.01
C ASN A 7 10.91 -8.19 20.17
N SER A 8 10.51 -7.13 20.88
CA SER A 8 9.52 -7.23 21.95
C SER A 8 8.07 -7.19 21.43
N PHE A 9 7.85 -6.88 20.18
CA PHE A 9 6.55 -6.98 19.54
C PHE A 9 6.25 -8.42 19.13
N ARG A 10 4.98 -8.75 18.98
CA ARG A 10 4.50 -10.09 18.62
C ARG A 10 3.83 -10.12 17.25
N LEU A 11 3.27 -9.00 16.84
CA LEU A 11 2.56 -8.84 15.57
C LEU A 11 3.07 -7.59 14.85
N LEU A 12 3.43 -7.77 13.58
CA LEU A 12 3.68 -6.69 12.65
C LEU A 12 2.48 -6.57 11.70
N SER A 13 1.80 -5.44 11.73
CA SER A 13 0.82 -5.16 10.69
C SER A 13 1.43 -4.29 9.59
N PHE A 14 1.03 -4.52 8.34
CA PHE A 14 1.64 -3.87 7.18
C PHE A 14 0.59 -3.15 6.36
N ASP A 15 0.85 -1.90 6.00
CA ASP A 15 0.29 -1.37 4.77
C ASP A 15 0.93 -2.09 3.56
N ILE A 16 0.23 -2.10 2.42
CA ILE A 16 0.66 -2.84 1.22
C ILE A 16 1.19 -1.89 0.15
N TYR A 17 0.36 -0.96 -0.33
CA TYR A 17 0.67 -0.14 -1.51
C TYR A 17 1.43 1.13 -1.11
N GLY A 18 2.69 1.21 -1.54
CA GLY A 18 3.68 2.18 -1.08
C GLY A 18 4.63 1.61 -0.02
N THR A 19 4.23 0.52 0.64
CA THR A 19 5.03 -0.14 1.67
C THR A 19 5.69 -1.42 1.15
N LEU A 20 4.91 -2.37 0.63
CA LEU A 20 5.37 -3.63 0.02
C LEU A 20 5.40 -3.55 -1.51
N ILE A 21 4.46 -2.83 -2.10
CA ILE A 21 4.23 -2.68 -3.54
C ILE A 21 4.55 -1.26 -3.97
N ASP A 22 5.37 -1.12 -5.00
CA ASP A 22 5.65 0.15 -5.69
C ASP A 22 4.46 0.47 -6.62
N TRP A 23 3.40 0.98 -6.01
CA TRP A 23 2.15 1.30 -6.70
C TRP A 23 2.34 2.48 -7.68
N GLU A 24 3.25 3.41 -7.39
CA GLU A 24 3.52 4.58 -8.25
C GLU A 24 4.03 4.14 -9.61
N THR A 25 5.05 3.29 -9.64
CA THR A 25 5.53 2.66 -10.88
C THR A 25 4.42 1.85 -11.56
N GLY A 26 3.61 1.14 -10.80
CA GLY A 26 2.49 0.36 -11.31
C GLY A 26 1.45 1.22 -12.03
N VAL A 27 0.96 2.26 -11.36
CA VAL A 27 -0.02 3.23 -11.90
C VAL A 27 0.54 3.94 -13.13
N LEU A 28 1.78 4.47 -13.07
CA LEU A 28 2.38 5.17 -14.18
C LEU A 28 2.50 4.30 -15.44
N ARG A 29 2.87 3.03 -15.29
CA ARG A 29 2.90 2.06 -16.41
C ARG A 29 1.49 1.81 -16.97
N ALA A 30 0.50 1.68 -16.11
CA ALA A 30 -0.87 1.44 -16.53
C ALA A 30 -1.56 2.67 -17.14
N LEU A 31 -1.07 3.89 -16.86
CA LEU A 31 -1.53 5.14 -17.48
C LEU A 31 -0.94 5.39 -18.88
N VAL A 32 -0.01 4.57 -19.35
CA VAL A 32 0.63 4.77 -20.68
C VAL A 32 -0.39 4.89 -21.83
N PRO A 33 -1.44 4.06 -21.95
CA PRO A 33 -2.44 4.21 -23.01
C PRO A 33 -3.07 5.61 -23.03
N LEU A 34 -3.45 6.13 -21.87
CA LEU A 34 -4.02 7.47 -21.72
C LEU A 34 -2.99 8.56 -22.07
N THR A 35 -1.80 8.50 -21.49
CA THR A 35 -0.78 9.54 -21.66
C THR A 35 -0.18 9.57 -23.08
N SER A 36 -0.23 8.45 -23.80
CA SER A 36 0.21 8.40 -25.21
C SER A 36 -0.60 9.34 -26.11
N ARG A 37 -1.87 9.58 -25.79
CA ARG A 37 -2.78 10.48 -26.52
C ARG A 37 -2.57 11.97 -26.22
N LEU A 38 -1.84 12.30 -25.14
CA LEU A 38 -1.54 13.68 -24.80
C LEU A 38 -0.53 14.28 -25.81
N PRO A 39 -0.65 15.58 -26.14
CA PRO A 39 0.36 16.29 -26.91
C PRO A 39 1.77 16.14 -26.32
N ASN A 40 2.80 16.14 -27.15
CA ASN A 40 4.17 15.97 -26.64
C ASN A 40 4.61 17.09 -25.69
N CYS A 41 4.03 18.30 -25.83
CA CYS A 41 4.27 19.43 -24.93
C CYS A 41 3.41 19.43 -23.66
N HIS A 42 2.55 18.43 -23.46
CA HIS A 42 1.67 18.41 -22.30
C HIS A 42 2.48 18.22 -20.99
N PRO A 43 2.30 19.08 -19.95
CA PRO A 43 3.13 19.06 -18.75
C PRO A 43 3.15 17.70 -18.03
N LEU A 44 2.01 17.00 -17.97
CA LEU A 44 1.91 15.70 -17.29
C LEU A 44 2.60 14.57 -18.06
N LYS A 45 2.88 14.72 -19.36
CA LYS A 45 3.58 13.70 -20.15
C LYS A 45 5.05 13.59 -19.76
N ALA A 46 5.67 14.69 -19.37
CA ALA A 46 7.08 14.76 -18.98
C ALA A 46 7.29 14.71 -17.46
N ASN A 47 6.23 14.84 -16.65
CA ASN A 47 6.31 14.92 -15.21
C ASN A 47 5.46 13.81 -14.55
N SER A 48 6.12 12.68 -14.27
CA SER A 48 5.48 11.51 -13.65
C SER A 48 4.91 11.80 -12.25
N VAL A 49 5.58 12.68 -11.50
CA VAL A 49 5.11 13.09 -10.15
C VAL A 49 3.80 13.85 -10.26
N ALA A 50 3.74 14.86 -11.15
CA ALA A 50 2.51 15.62 -11.37
C ALA A 50 1.38 14.74 -11.90
N LEU A 51 1.66 13.81 -12.81
CA LEU A 51 0.69 12.85 -13.34
C LEU A 51 0.11 11.99 -12.21
N ASN A 52 0.99 11.44 -11.39
CA ASN A 52 0.58 10.58 -10.27
C ASN A 52 -0.25 11.37 -9.23
N THR A 53 0.15 12.61 -8.93
CA THR A 53 -0.59 13.52 -8.05
C THR A 53 -2.00 13.80 -8.60
N THR A 54 -2.12 14.10 -9.91
CA THR A 54 -3.42 14.35 -10.55
C THR A 54 -4.29 13.10 -10.50
N TYR A 55 -3.75 11.92 -10.84
CA TYR A 55 -4.46 10.65 -10.73
C TYR A 55 -4.96 10.40 -9.30
N THR A 56 -4.09 10.55 -8.30
CA THR A 56 -4.40 10.31 -6.89
C THR A 56 -5.48 11.27 -6.38
N ALA A 57 -5.56 12.51 -6.90
CA ALA A 57 -6.61 13.44 -6.54
C ALA A 57 -8.01 12.92 -6.95
N HIS A 58 -8.13 12.31 -8.16
CA HIS A 58 -9.37 11.65 -8.59
C HIS A 58 -9.71 10.47 -7.69
N GLU A 59 -8.74 9.60 -7.42
CA GLU A 59 -8.94 8.43 -6.54
C GLU A 59 -9.45 8.86 -5.16
N ARG A 60 -8.81 9.84 -4.52
CA ARG A 60 -9.23 10.37 -3.20
C ARG A 60 -10.64 10.96 -3.23
N THR A 61 -10.97 11.71 -4.28
CA THR A 61 -12.31 12.29 -4.43
C THR A 61 -13.38 11.21 -4.51
N ILE A 62 -13.13 10.13 -5.26
CA ILE A 62 -14.06 9.02 -5.39
C ILE A 62 -14.18 8.26 -4.07
N GLN A 63 -13.08 7.97 -3.39
CA GLN A 63 -13.10 7.33 -2.07
C GLN A 63 -13.89 8.15 -1.04
N ALA A 64 -13.72 9.48 -1.03
CA ALA A 64 -14.40 10.34 -0.10
C ALA A 64 -15.92 10.44 -0.37
N THR A 65 -16.31 10.45 -1.64
CA THR A 65 -17.73 10.57 -2.05
C THR A 65 -18.47 9.24 -2.08
N GLN A 66 -17.74 8.11 -2.24
CA GLN A 66 -18.28 6.76 -2.33
C GLN A 66 -17.48 5.78 -1.45
N PRO A 67 -17.53 5.91 -0.13
CA PRO A 67 -16.65 5.18 0.80
C PRO A 67 -16.93 3.67 0.87
N SER A 68 -18.05 3.20 0.32
CA SER A 68 -18.40 1.77 0.23
C SER A 68 -18.09 1.14 -1.14
N LEU A 69 -17.57 1.94 -2.09
CA LEU A 69 -17.27 1.42 -3.42
C LEU A 69 -16.07 0.47 -3.35
N ALA A 70 -16.15 -0.68 -4.02
CA ALA A 70 -15.03 -1.61 -4.11
C ALA A 70 -13.82 -0.97 -4.81
N TYR A 71 -12.60 -1.27 -4.35
CA TYR A 71 -11.40 -0.56 -4.77
C TYR A 71 -11.13 -0.64 -6.28
N TYR A 72 -11.37 -1.80 -6.90
CA TYR A 72 -11.23 -1.91 -8.36
C TYR A 72 -12.15 -0.96 -9.15
N ARG A 73 -13.34 -0.64 -8.60
CA ARG A 73 -14.25 0.36 -9.19
C ARG A 73 -13.76 1.77 -8.98
N ILE A 74 -13.08 2.03 -7.86
CA ILE A 74 -12.44 3.32 -7.60
C ILE A 74 -11.32 3.54 -8.63
N LEU A 75 -10.45 2.54 -8.86
CA LEU A 75 -9.40 2.60 -9.87
C LEU A 75 -9.96 2.87 -11.27
N LYS A 76 -11.01 2.12 -11.65
CA LYS A 76 -11.71 2.31 -12.92
C LYS A 76 -12.23 3.74 -13.08
N ALA A 77 -13.00 4.22 -12.10
CA ALA A 77 -13.60 5.55 -12.14
C ALA A 77 -12.56 6.69 -12.10
N ALA A 78 -11.45 6.49 -11.38
CA ALA A 78 -10.35 7.46 -11.35
C ALA A 78 -9.67 7.58 -12.72
N TYR A 79 -9.43 6.45 -13.41
CA TYR A 79 -8.92 6.45 -14.78
C TYR A 79 -9.84 7.19 -15.74
N GLU A 80 -11.14 6.89 -15.72
CA GLU A 80 -12.14 7.55 -16.58
C GLU A 80 -12.23 9.05 -16.30
N SER A 81 -12.20 9.44 -15.04
CA SER A 81 -12.23 10.83 -14.63
C SER A 81 -11.01 11.59 -15.12
N LEU A 82 -9.81 11.01 -14.95
CA LEU A 82 -8.57 11.58 -15.47
C LEU A 82 -8.58 11.69 -17.01
N ALA A 83 -9.04 10.66 -17.72
CA ALA A 83 -9.12 10.67 -19.18
C ALA A 83 -10.02 11.79 -19.69
N LYS A 84 -11.15 12.03 -19.03
CA LYS A 84 -12.10 13.11 -19.35
C LYS A 84 -11.51 14.49 -19.05
N GLU A 85 -10.88 14.68 -17.90
CA GLU A 85 -10.24 15.94 -17.51
C GLU A 85 -9.15 16.35 -18.53
N LEU A 86 -8.35 15.38 -18.97
CA LEU A 86 -7.26 15.62 -19.89
C LEU A 86 -7.68 15.65 -21.36
N ASN A 87 -8.96 15.49 -21.68
CA ASN A 87 -9.47 15.31 -23.05
C ASN A 87 -8.70 14.22 -23.82
N ALA A 88 -8.30 13.16 -23.13
CA ALA A 88 -7.50 12.05 -23.65
C ALA A 88 -8.36 10.78 -23.85
N LEU A 89 -9.53 10.93 -24.47
CA LEU A 89 -10.39 9.82 -24.82
C LEU A 89 -9.81 9.01 -26.00
N PRO A 90 -10.02 7.69 -26.05
CA PRO A 90 -9.60 6.89 -27.19
C PRO A 90 -10.41 7.28 -28.44
N GLU A 91 -9.77 7.20 -29.61
CA GLU A 91 -10.44 7.40 -30.91
C GLU A 91 -11.31 6.18 -31.23
N PRO A 92 -12.55 6.38 -31.74
CA PRO A 92 -13.39 5.28 -32.17
C PRO A 92 -12.70 4.39 -33.22
N ILE A 93 -12.71 3.09 -33.02
CA ILE A 93 -12.08 2.11 -33.91
C ILE A 93 -12.87 0.80 -33.95
N ASP A 94 -12.87 0.10 -35.07
CA ASP A 94 -13.47 -1.22 -35.26
C ASP A 94 -14.94 -1.32 -34.79
N GLY A 95 -15.72 -0.25 -35.04
CA GLY A 95 -17.15 -0.17 -34.68
C GLY A 95 -17.42 0.08 -33.19
N LYS A 96 -16.38 0.29 -32.38
CA LYS A 96 -16.52 0.69 -30.97
C LYS A 96 -16.48 2.21 -30.83
N SER A 97 -17.35 2.75 -29.97
CA SER A 97 -17.32 4.15 -29.60
C SER A 97 -16.15 4.49 -28.65
N ALA A 98 -15.82 5.78 -28.51
CA ALA A 98 -14.82 6.24 -27.55
C ALA A 98 -15.16 5.83 -26.12
N GLU A 99 -16.44 5.82 -25.74
CA GLU A 99 -16.92 5.42 -24.42
C GLU A 99 -16.70 3.92 -24.17
N GLN A 100 -16.97 3.09 -25.18
CA GLN A 100 -16.76 1.63 -25.07
C GLN A 100 -15.26 1.32 -24.91
N LEU A 101 -14.40 2.00 -25.67
CA LEU A 101 -12.95 1.84 -25.56
C LEU A 101 -12.43 2.36 -24.23
N LEU A 102 -12.95 3.48 -23.74
CA LEU A 102 -12.59 4.01 -22.40
C LEU A 102 -13.00 3.05 -21.28
N ASP A 103 -14.17 2.41 -21.40
CA ASP A 103 -14.63 1.39 -20.44
C ASP A 103 -13.66 0.19 -20.40
N GLU A 104 -13.26 -0.32 -21.58
CA GLU A 104 -12.29 -1.40 -21.69
C GLU A 104 -10.92 -1.04 -21.11
N GLU A 105 -10.40 0.16 -21.43
CA GLU A 105 -9.12 0.66 -20.89
C GLU A 105 -9.17 0.84 -19.36
N SER A 106 -10.23 1.41 -18.84
CA SER A 106 -10.40 1.65 -17.41
C SER A 106 -10.53 0.33 -16.62
N LEU A 107 -11.16 -0.69 -17.20
CA LEU A 107 -11.18 -2.05 -16.65
C LEU A 107 -9.81 -2.70 -16.68
N ALA A 108 -9.06 -2.55 -17.79
CA ALA A 108 -7.68 -3.04 -17.88
C ALA A 108 -6.75 -2.33 -16.87
N PHE A 109 -6.92 -1.01 -16.70
CA PHE A 109 -6.23 -0.24 -15.68
C PHE A 109 -6.52 -0.78 -14.27
N ALA A 110 -7.78 -0.96 -13.92
CA ALA A 110 -8.16 -1.51 -12.61
C ALA A 110 -7.62 -2.94 -12.39
N ALA A 111 -7.56 -3.76 -13.45
CA ALA A 111 -6.99 -5.09 -13.38
C ALA A 111 -5.47 -5.10 -13.21
N SER A 112 -4.77 -4.02 -13.60
CA SER A 112 -3.30 -3.91 -13.57
C SER A 112 -2.71 -4.00 -12.16
N ILE A 113 -3.50 -3.79 -11.10
CA ILE A 113 -3.06 -3.89 -9.70
C ILE A 113 -2.35 -5.22 -9.40
N GLY A 114 -2.73 -6.31 -10.08
CA GLY A 114 -2.08 -7.60 -9.97
C GLY A 114 -0.68 -7.70 -10.59
N SER A 115 -0.23 -6.66 -11.29
CA SER A 115 1.08 -6.57 -11.93
C SER A 115 1.94 -5.39 -11.45
N TRP A 116 1.45 -4.61 -10.47
CA TRP A 116 2.24 -3.55 -9.88
C TRP A 116 3.44 -4.14 -9.14
N PRO A 117 4.68 -3.69 -9.38
CA PRO A 117 5.84 -4.39 -8.86
C PRO A 117 5.95 -4.32 -7.34
N ALA A 118 6.42 -5.39 -6.71
CA ALA A 118 6.91 -5.32 -5.34
C ALA A 118 8.23 -4.55 -5.30
N PHE A 119 8.51 -3.84 -4.19
CA PHE A 119 9.85 -3.31 -3.98
C PHE A 119 10.87 -4.47 -3.89
N LYS A 120 12.10 -4.22 -4.33
CA LYS A 120 13.14 -5.26 -4.47
C LYS A 120 13.48 -5.99 -3.17
N ASP A 121 13.30 -5.30 -2.04
CA ASP A 121 13.59 -5.81 -0.70
C ASP A 121 12.41 -6.53 -0.04
N THR A 122 11.19 -6.38 -0.57
CA THR A 122 9.96 -6.83 0.07
C THR A 122 9.98 -8.31 0.41
N VAL A 123 10.23 -9.18 -0.57
CA VAL A 123 10.11 -10.63 -0.38
C VAL A 123 11.12 -11.13 0.65
N GLU A 124 12.39 -10.74 0.52
CA GLU A 124 13.45 -11.14 1.44
C GLU A 124 13.16 -10.66 2.87
N ALA A 125 12.85 -9.36 3.03
CA ALA A 125 12.57 -8.78 4.33
C ALA A 125 11.37 -9.45 5.02
N MET A 126 10.29 -9.70 4.26
CA MET A 126 9.09 -10.34 4.80
C MET A 126 9.37 -11.77 5.29
N HIS A 127 10.17 -12.55 4.54
CA HIS A 127 10.59 -13.89 4.99
C HIS A 127 11.46 -13.83 6.26
N ARG A 128 12.38 -12.89 6.36
CA ARG A 128 13.22 -12.70 7.55
C ARG A 128 12.36 -12.40 8.76
N LEU A 129 11.43 -11.43 8.65
CA LEU A 129 10.51 -11.06 9.73
C LEU A 129 9.61 -12.25 10.13
N LYS A 130 9.10 -13.02 9.16
CA LYS A 130 8.32 -14.23 9.45
C LYS A 130 9.13 -15.27 10.22
N ASN A 131 10.39 -15.48 9.85
CA ASN A 131 11.32 -16.42 10.51
C ASN A 131 11.67 -16.01 11.95
N ARG A 132 11.49 -14.72 12.29
CA ARG A 132 11.62 -14.23 13.68
C ARG A 132 10.41 -14.51 14.55
N GLY A 133 9.38 -15.15 14.00
CA GLY A 133 8.20 -15.58 14.73
C GLY A 133 7.11 -14.51 14.87
N PHE A 134 7.26 -13.37 14.21
CA PHE A 134 6.19 -12.37 14.18
C PHE A 134 4.95 -12.91 13.47
N LYS A 135 3.77 -12.57 13.99
CA LYS A 135 2.53 -12.62 13.22
C LYS A 135 2.54 -11.47 12.21
N LEU A 136 2.35 -11.79 10.91
CA LEU A 136 2.35 -10.80 9.83
C LEU A 136 0.93 -10.59 9.31
N VAL A 137 0.41 -9.37 9.43
CA VAL A 137 -0.99 -9.06 9.15
C VAL A 137 -1.10 -7.79 8.30
N PRO A 138 -1.42 -7.88 7.00
CA PRO A 138 -1.80 -6.73 6.18
C PRO A 138 -3.03 -6.00 6.71
N LEU A 139 -2.98 -4.65 6.61
CA LEU A 139 -4.11 -3.74 6.80
C LEU A 139 -4.12 -2.77 5.61
N SER A 140 -5.02 -2.97 4.65
CA SER A 140 -4.92 -2.32 3.34
C SER A 140 -6.23 -1.74 2.85
N ASN A 141 -6.12 -0.58 2.18
CA ASN A 141 -7.22 0.15 1.55
C ASN A 141 -7.65 -0.46 0.20
N VAL A 142 -7.95 -1.76 0.18
CA VAL A 142 -8.35 -2.49 -1.03
C VAL A 142 -9.55 -3.41 -0.77
N ASP A 143 -10.08 -3.97 -1.85
CA ASP A 143 -11.00 -5.12 -1.78
C ASP A 143 -10.24 -6.46 -1.92
N TRP A 144 -10.93 -7.56 -1.62
CA TRP A 144 -10.34 -8.91 -1.68
C TRP A 144 -9.94 -9.34 -3.09
N GLU A 145 -10.66 -8.89 -4.11
CA GLU A 145 -10.31 -9.22 -5.50
C GLU A 145 -8.97 -8.60 -5.86
N SER A 146 -8.79 -7.30 -5.59
CA SER A 146 -7.54 -6.56 -5.80
C SER A 146 -6.39 -7.15 -5.00
N PHE A 147 -6.60 -7.43 -3.71
CA PHE A 147 -5.58 -8.02 -2.85
C PHE A 147 -5.18 -9.43 -3.31
N SER A 148 -6.16 -10.25 -3.73
CA SER A 148 -5.89 -11.60 -4.27
C SER A 148 -5.05 -11.56 -5.55
N LYS A 149 -5.26 -10.57 -6.43
CA LYS A 149 -4.42 -10.35 -7.62
C LYS A 149 -2.99 -10.02 -7.22
N THR A 150 -2.80 -9.14 -6.24
CA THR A 150 -1.47 -8.79 -5.71
C THR A 150 -0.76 -9.99 -5.08
N LEU A 151 -1.47 -10.82 -4.32
CA LEU A 151 -0.90 -12.03 -3.71
C LEU A 151 -0.49 -13.08 -4.75
N ARG A 152 -1.22 -13.20 -5.86
CA ARG A 152 -0.92 -14.15 -6.95
C ARG A 152 0.06 -13.60 -7.98
N GLY A 153 0.25 -12.30 -8.03
CA GLY A 153 1.17 -11.57 -8.89
C GLY A 153 2.47 -11.20 -8.18
N PRO A 154 2.68 -9.92 -7.82
CA PRO A 154 3.98 -9.44 -7.32
C PRO A 154 4.40 -10.04 -5.97
N LEU A 155 3.47 -10.54 -5.17
CA LEU A 155 3.76 -11.20 -3.89
C LEU A 155 3.69 -12.74 -3.95
N ALA A 156 3.56 -13.33 -5.15
CA ALA A 156 3.44 -14.78 -5.30
C ALA A 156 4.64 -15.54 -4.70
N SER A 157 5.85 -14.99 -4.80
CA SER A 157 7.07 -15.58 -4.25
C SER A 157 7.09 -15.67 -2.71
N LEU A 158 6.26 -14.90 -2.00
CA LEU A 158 6.11 -15.08 -0.55
C LEU A 158 5.63 -16.49 -0.20
N ASN A 159 4.80 -17.10 -1.03
CA ASN A 159 4.27 -18.44 -0.81
C ASN A 159 5.17 -19.58 -1.35
N GLN A 160 6.21 -19.26 -2.15
CA GLN A 160 7.06 -20.28 -2.81
C GLN A 160 8.15 -20.85 -1.92
N TYR A 161 8.59 -20.13 -0.90
CA TYR A 161 9.67 -20.57 -0.01
C TYR A 161 9.10 -21.33 1.19
N GLY A 162 8.56 -22.53 0.94
CA GLY A 162 8.51 -23.67 1.85
C GLY A 162 8.27 -23.38 3.34
N PHE A 163 7.38 -22.48 3.69
CA PHE A 163 6.79 -22.59 5.01
C PHE A 163 5.97 -23.88 5.03
N ALA A 164 6.46 -24.89 5.76
CA ALA A 164 5.76 -26.14 6.04
C ALA A 164 4.53 -25.87 6.93
N GLY A 165 3.64 -25.01 6.44
CA GLY A 165 2.27 -24.91 6.87
C GLY A 165 1.45 -25.81 5.97
N ALA A 166 0.41 -26.46 6.51
CA ALA A 166 -0.47 -27.34 5.78
C ALA A 166 -0.84 -26.75 4.41
N ALA A 167 -0.96 -27.59 3.39
CA ALA A 167 -1.33 -27.20 2.02
C ALA A 167 -2.52 -26.22 2.07
N GLY A 168 -2.31 -24.97 1.62
CA GLY A 168 -3.32 -23.91 1.66
C GLY A 168 -3.05 -22.77 2.66
N SER A 169 -1.98 -22.77 3.46
CA SER A 169 -1.67 -21.68 4.37
C SER A 169 -1.14 -20.46 3.60
N MET A 170 -1.80 -19.31 3.75
CA MET A 170 -1.28 -18.04 3.25
C MET A 170 -0.01 -17.65 4.02
N PHE A 171 0.91 -16.95 3.35
CA PHE A 171 2.11 -16.39 3.99
C PHE A 171 1.77 -15.49 5.18
N PHE A 172 0.74 -14.68 5.05
CA PHE A 172 0.23 -13.83 6.12
C PHE A 172 -0.64 -14.65 7.10
N ASP A 173 -0.55 -14.34 8.39
CA ASP A 173 -1.34 -15.01 9.45
C ASP A 173 -2.82 -14.59 9.42
N ALA A 174 -3.10 -13.40 8.95
CA ALA A 174 -4.41 -12.86 8.59
C ALA A 174 -4.20 -11.70 7.62
N ALA A 175 -5.27 -11.20 7.00
CA ALA A 175 -5.26 -9.96 6.24
C ALA A 175 -6.59 -9.24 6.46
N TYR A 176 -6.56 -7.92 6.53
CA TYR A 176 -7.74 -7.08 6.73
C TYR A 176 -7.79 -6.02 5.65
N THR A 177 -8.89 -5.99 4.93
CA THR A 177 -9.11 -5.08 3.82
C THR A 177 -10.16 -4.03 4.17
N ALA A 178 -10.19 -2.93 3.43
CA ALA A 178 -11.26 -1.95 3.55
C ALA A 178 -12.66 -2.57 3.33
N GLN A 179 -12.74 -3.63 2.51
CA GLN A 179 -13.98 -4.37 2.29
C GLN A 179 -14.46 -5.11 3.54
N ASP A 180 -13.56 -5.74 4.31
CA ASP A 180 -13.91 -6.41 5.57
C ASP A 180 -14.41 -5.43 6.63
N ILE A 181 -13.77 -4.26 6.68
CA ILE A 181 -13.97 -3.25 7.71
C ILE A 181 -15.16 -2.33 7.36
N GLY A 182 -15.47 -2.19 6.07
CA GLY A 182 -16.46 -1.23 5.56
C GLY A 182 -15.98 0.22 5.67
N SER A 183 -14.66 0.43 5.66
CA SER A 183 -14.04 1.74 5.81
C SER A 183 -12.63 1.77 5.22
N TYR A 184 -12.23 2.92 4.68
CA TYR A 184 -10.87 3.21 4.22
C TYR A 184 -10.05 3.92 5.32
N LYS A 185 -8.76 3.58 5.47
CA LYS A 185 -7.81 4.43 6.21
C LYS A 185 -7.83 5.84 5.61
N PRO A 186 -7.75 6.92 6.37
CA PRO A 186 -7.29 7.03 7.76
C PRO A 186 -8.37 6.90 8.85
N ASP A 187 -9.56 6.40 8.53
CA ASP A 187 -10.59 6.17 9.54
C ASP A 187 -10.08 5.22 10.64
N LEU A 188 -10.25 5.60 11.90
CA LEU A 188 -9.76 4.86 13.06
C LEU A 188 -10.35 3.47 13.19
N ARG A 189 -11.55 3.23 12.63
CA ARG A 189 -12.20 1.90 12.58
C ARG A 189 -11.29 0.82 12.01
N ASN A 190 -10.41 1.17 11.05
CA ASN A 190 -9.45 0.23 10.48
C ASN A 190 -8.46 -0.29 11.53
N PHE A 191 -7.94 0.60 12.35
CA PHE A 191 -6.97 0.26 13.39
C PHE A 191 -7.64 -0.39 14.62
N GLU A 192 -8.85 0.02 14.96
CA GLU A 192 -9.66 -0.62 16.00
C GLU A 192 -9.98 -2.07 15.61
N TYR A 193 -10.34 -2.30 14.34
CA TYR A 193 -10.57 -3.63 13.79
C TYR A 193 -9.32 -4.51 13.88
N LEU A 194 -8.16 -3.98 13.46
CA LEU A 194 -6.87 -4.66 13.59
C LEU A 194 -6.60 -5.07 15.04
N ILE A 195 -6.75 -4.14 16.00
CA ILE A 195 -6.45 -4.37 17.41
C ILE A 195 -7.38 -5.44 17.99
N ALA A 196 -8.68 -5.35 17.72
CA ALA A 196 -9.67 -6.30 18.20
C ALA A 196 -9.38 -7.72 17.70
N HIS A 197 -9.13 -7.87 16.39
CA HIS A 197 -8.87 -9.18 15.80
C HIS A 197 -7.48 -9.74 16.12
N ALA A 198 -6.48 -8.88 16.35
CA ALA A 198 -5.18 -9.31 16.86
C ALA A 198 -5.31 -9.95 18.23
N LYS A 199 -6.13 -9.37 19.11
CA LYS A 199 -6.42 -9.93 20.44
C LYS A 199 -7.22 -11.22 20.33
N GLU A 200 -8.29 -11.23 19.55
CA GLU A 200 -9.18 -12.38 19.40
C GLU A 200 -8.46 -13.60 18.79
N LYS A 201 -7.77 -13.40 17.65
CA LYS A 201 -7.19 -14.50 16.88
C LYS A 201 -5.83 -14.97 17.40
N PHE A 202 -5.03 -14.06 17.95
CA PHE A 202 -3.63 -14.34 18.30
C PHE A 202 -3.29 -14.09 19.76
N GLY A 203 -4.23 -13.58 20.58
CA GLY A 203 -3.96 -13.18 21.96
C GLY A 203 -2.90 -12.08 22.06
N VAL A 204 -2.84 -11.18 21.05
CA VAL A 204 -1.87 -10.08 20.97
C VAL A 204 -2.56 -8.78 21.39
N GLU A 205 -2.05 -8.17 22.46
CA GLU A 205 -2.56 -6.89 22.94
C GLU A 205 -2.04 -5.72 22.10
N LYS A 206 -2.76 -4.60 22.06
CA LYS A 206 -2.40 -3.38 21.30
C LYS A 206 -0.93 -2.98 21.49
N LYS A 207 -0.44 -3.02 22.72
CA LYS A 207 0.96 -2.67 23.02
C LYS A 207 1.99 -3.54 22.29
N ASP A 208 1.62 -4.77 21.91
CA ASP A 208 2.51 -5.75 21.27
C ASP A 208 2.33 -5.82 19.75
N ILE A 209 1.56 -4.88 19.19
CA ILE A 209 1.40 -4.66 17.75
C ILE A 209 2.33 -3.52 17.32
N LEU A 210 3.02 -3.69 16.20
CA LEU A 210 3.82 -2.68 15.52
C LEU A 210 3.30 -2.51 14.10
N HIS A 211 2.82 -1.33 13.76
CA HIS A 211 2.32 -1.03 12.41
C HIS A 211 3.44 -0.51 11.51
N VAL A 212 3.64 -1.11 10.36
CA VAL A 212 4.73 -0.83 9.42
C VAL A 212 4.14 -0.24 8.14
N ALA A 213 4.45 1.00 7.83
CA ALA A 213 3.84 1.69 6.71
C ALA A 213 4.71 2.83 6.14
N GLN A 214 4.46 3.18 4.88
CA GLN A 214 5.05 4.35 4.22
C GLN A 214 4.19 5.60 4.43
N SER A 215 2.86 5.48 4.42
CA SER A 215 1.97 6.65 4.40
C SER A 215 1.84 7.32 5.76
N ILE A 216 2.20 8.60 5.82
CA ILE A 216 2.00 9.41 7.01
C ILE A 216 0.51 9.60 7.27
N HIS A 217 -0.23 10.04 6.26
CA HIS A 217 -1.64 10.40 6.39
C HIS A 217 -2.55 9.20 6.65
N TYR A 218 -2.38 8.12 5.89
CA TYR A 218 -3.27 6.96 6.00
C TYR A 218 -2.94 6.03 7.16
N ASP A 219 -1.69 6.05 7.65
CA ASP A 219 -1.21 5.04 8.59
C ASP A 219 -0.68 5.63 9.90
N HIS A 220 0.28 6.57 9.84
CA HIS A 220 0.97 7.04 11.05
C HIS A 220 0.15 8.02 11.87
N GLU A 221 -0.59 8.94 11.24
CA GLU A 221 -1.49 9.85 11.97
C GLU A 221 -2.59 9.10 12.73
N PRO A 222 -3.35 8.16 12.11
CA PRO A 222 -4.34 7.40 12.86
C PRO A 222 -3.71 6.45 13.88
N ALA A 223 -2.55 5.82 13.60
CA ALA A 223 -1.83 5.01 14.57
C ALA A 223 -1.47 5.83 15.82
N GLN A 224 -0.96 7.04 15.66
CA GLN A 224 -0.69 7.97 16.75
C GLN A 224 -1.94 8.29 17.55
N LYS A 225 -3.05 8.63 16.86
CA LYS A 225 -4.33 8.99 17.53
C LYS A 225 -4.86 7.91 18.44
N ILE A 226 -4.67 6.63 18.09
CA ILE A 226 -5.11 5.52 18.94
C ILE A 226 -4.01 4.94 19.83
N GLY A 227 -2.81 5.52 19.82
CA GLY A 227 -1.67 5.06 20.62
C GLY A 227 -1.13 3.70 20.20
N LEU A 228 -1.09 3.42 18.91
CA LEU A 228 -0.46 2.25 18.31
C LEU A 228 1.00 2.57 17.94
N ASN A 229 1.94 1.67 18.26
CA ASN A 229 3.33 1.83 17.84
C ASN A 229 3.45 1.67 16.33
N SER A 230 4.29 2.49 15.70
CA SER A 230 4.50 2.41 14.26
C SER A 230 5.95 2.58 13.83
N VAL A 231 6.29 1.99 12.69
CA VAL A 231 7.56 2.11 11.96
C VAL A 231 7.29 2.79 10.63
N TRP A 232 7.96 3.88 10.38
CA TRP A 232 7.90 4.54 9.08
C TRP A 232 8.93 3.97 8.12
N ILE A 233 8.47 3.45 6.98
CA ILE A 233 9.30 3.02 5.86
C ILE A 233 9.26 4.13 4.80
N SER A 234 10.28 5.00 4.79
CA SER A 234 10.27 6.21 3.97
C SER A 234 10.47 5.96 2.47
N ARG A 235 10.91 4.77 2.08
CA ARG A 235 11.21 4.36 0.69
C ARG A 235 12.22 5.26 -0.05
N GLY A 236 12.94 6.08 0.68
CA GLY A 236 14.02 6.92 0.13
C GLY A 236 13.54 8.18 -0.59
N GLU A 237 14.49 8.83 -1.29
CA GLU A 237 14.23 10.09 -2.00
C GLU A 237 13.57 9.87 -3.37
N GLU A 238 13.64 8.66 -3.92
CA GLU A 238 13.10 8.33 -5.25
C GLU A 238 11.56 8.21 -5.26
N ASN A 239 10.95 7.96 -4.11
CA ASN A 239 9.50 7.94 -3.98
C ASN A 239 9.01 9.27 -3.40
N ILE A 240 8.84 10.26 -4.27
CA ILE A 240 8.19 11.53 -3.95
C ILE A 240 6.67 11.32 -4.10
N SER A 241 6.11 10.41 -3.31
CA SER A 241 4.66 10.27 -3.28
C SER A 241 4.05 11.44 -2.52
N PRO A 242 2.95 12.04 -3.03
CA PRO A 242 2.08 12.91 -2.26
C PRO A 242 1.62 12.28 -0.94
N MET A 243 1.60 10.94 -0.88
CA MET A 243 1.25 10.16 0.30
C MET A 243 2.38 10.07 1.33
N SER A 244 3.63 10.41 0.97
CA SER A 244 4.77 10.40 1.90
C SER A 244 4.81 11.59 2.87
N GLY A 245 3.90 12.55 2.74
CA GLY A 245 3.85 13.76 3.57
C GLY A 245 4.93 14.80 3.22
N ARG A 246 5.60 14.66 2.06
CA ARG A 246 6.61 15.63 1.60
C ARG A 246 6.04 16.79 0.81
N GLU A 247 4.76 16.77 0.43
CA GLU A 247 4.13 17.91 -0.25
C GLU A 247 3.81 19.05 0.72
N GLU A 248 4.03 20.27 0.23
CA GLU A 248 3.72 21.51 0.93
C GLU A 248 2.25 21.52 1.36
N GLY A 249 2.02 21.55 2.68
CA GLY A 249 0.69 21.62 3.28
C GLY A 249 0.19 20.35 3.95
N TYR A 250 0.78 19.19 3.70
CA TYR A 250 0.46 17.96 4.41
C TYR A 250 1.52 17.66 5.47
N VAL A 251 1.12 17.81 6.70
CA VAL A 251 1.74 17.29 7.92
C VAL A 251 3.22 17.66 8.11
N ASN A 252 3.46 18.39 9.17
CA ASN A 252 4.80 18.52 9.72
C ASN A 252 5.24 17.14 10.24
N ILE A 253 5.94 16.35 9.38
CA ILE A 253 6.46 15.01 9.69
C ILE A 253 7.27 14.96 10.99
N PHE A 254 7.85 16.11 11.41
CA PHE A 254 8.56 16.25 12.68
C PHE A 254 7.63 16.22 13.90
N LYS A 255 6.32 16.30 13.72
CA LYS A 255 5.34 16.25 14.82
C LYS A 255 4.69 14.87 15.02
N ILE A 256 4.93 13.91 14.11
CA ILE A 256 4.42 12.56 14.27
C ILE A 256 5.50 11.70 14.91
N PRO A 257 5.34 11.27 16.15
CA PRO A 257 6.30 10.40 16.81
C PRO A 257 6.15 8.97 16.27
N PHE A 258 6.95 8.60 15.27
CA PHE A 258 7.16 7.17 15.02
C PHE A 258 8.09 6.61 16.09
N GLY A 259 7.93 5.34 16.39
CA GLY A 259 8.91 4.63 17.22
C GLY A 259 10.25 4.48 16.50
N TRP A 260 10.20 4.19 15.19
CA TRP A 260 11.37 3.94 14.33
C TRP A 260 11.12 4.45 12.92
N GLN A 261 12.23 4.73 12.22
CA GLN A 261 12.24 5.09 10.81
C GLN A 261 13.34 4.30 10.09
N PHE A 262 12.99 3.72 8.94
CA PHE A 262 13.92 3.06 8.03
C PHE A 262 13.64 3.51 6.59
N LYS A 263 14.64 3.43 5.73
CA LYS A 263 14.45 3.72 4.30
C LYS A 263 13.75 2.55 3.59
N THR A 264 14.03 1.32 4.02
CA THR A 264 13.59 0.09 3.38
C THR A 264 13.11 -0.93 4.41
N LEU A 265 12.35 -1.93 3.95
CA LEU A 265 11.99 -3.08 4.79
C LEU A 265 13.20 -3.94 5.15
N ARG A 266 14.22 -3.96 4.27
CA ARG A 266 15.50 -4.63 4.56
C ARG A 266 16.15 -4.03 5.79
N GLU A 267 16.25 -2.70 5.88
CA GLU A 267 16.81 -2.03 7.06
C GLU A 267 16.03 -2.34 8.35
N LEU A 268 14.70 -2.44 8.26
CA LEU A 268 13.88 -2.90 9.40
C LEU A 268 14.24 -4.34 9.78
N ALA A 269 14.34 -5.25 8.81
CA ALA A 269 14.72 -6.64 9.07
C ALA A 269 16.14 -6.75 9.66
N ASP A 270 17.10 -5.94 9.16
CA ASP A 270 18.46 -5.85 9.70
C ASP A 270 18.46 -5.38 11.16
N ALA A 271 17.66 -4.37 11.48
CA ALA A 271 17.53 -3.85 12.84
C ALA A 271 16.91 -4.90 13.79
N VAL A 272 15.92 -5.66 13.33
CA VAL A 272 15.34 -6.79 14.08
C VAL A 272 16.38 -7.87 14.32
N ASP A 273 17.18 -8.21 13.31
CA ASP A 273 18.21 -9.23 13.42
C ASP A 273 19.35 -8.81 14.38
N ALA A 274 19.73 -7.53 14.38
CA ALA A 274 20.77 -6.99 15.25
C ALA A 274 20.39 -6.99 16.74
N GLU A 275 19.11 -7.06 17.07
CA GLU A 275 18.65 -7.13 18.46
C GLU A 275 18.73 -8.54 19.08
N LEU A 276 19.20 -9.55 18.32
CA LEU A 276 19.33 -10.93 18.83
C LEU A 276 20.53 -11.06 19.76
N PRO A 277 20.44 -11.90 20.82
CA PRO A 277 21.59 -12.22 21.63
C PRO A 277 22.64 -12.97 20.78
N GLY A 278 23.82 -12.41 20.64
CA GLY A 278 24.93 -13.04 19.92
C GLY A 278 25.23 -12.49 18.52
N SER A 279 24.58 -11.45 18.04
CA SER A 279 24.89 -10.76 16.77
C SER A 279 25.93 -9.61 16.93
N SER A 280 26.83 -9.69 17.91
CA SER A 280 28.01 -8.81 17.94
C SER A 280 28.99 -9.29 16.88
N ALA A 281 29.17 -8.44 15.84
CA ALA A 281 30.19 -8.58 14.81
C ALA A 281 31.60 -8.51 15.39
#